data_716301edade026a97e4045bacdda1d9e
#
_entry.id   716301edade026a97e4045bacdda1d9e
#
_cell.length_a   1.000
_cell.length_b   1.000
_cell.length_c   1.000
_cell.angle_alpha   90.00
_cell.angle_beta   90.00
_cell.angle_gamma   90.00
#
_symmetry.space_group_name_H-M   'P 1'
#
loop_
_entity.id
_entity.type
_entity.pdbx_description
1 polymer ?
#
loop_
_entity_poly.entity_id
_entity_poly.type
_entity_poly.pdbx_seq_one_letter_code
_entity_poly.pdbx_strand_id
1 'polypeptide(L)' 'MPDVGGVAGERLQSFIERVERLEEEKRALAEDIKEIYAEAKAVGFEVKIMRKIVSLRRKSDEARREEDELLDLYLSLIHI' A
#
# COMPACT_ATOMS: atom_id res chain seq x y z
N MET A 1 -10.12 15.21 -32.24
CA MET A 1 -9.94 15.52 -30.82
C MET A 1 -11.05 14.91 -29.99
N PRO A 2 -10.73 14.14 -28.98
CA PRO A 2 -11.76 13.70 -28.06
C PRO A 2 -12.41 14.90 -27.39
N ASP A 3 -13.69 14.81 -27.16
CA ASP A 3 -14.45 15.85 -26.48
C ASP A 3 -14.17 15.80 -24.98
N VAL A 4 -13.26 16.62 -24.51
CA VAL A 4 -12.93 16.73 -23.08
C VAL A 4 -13.97 17.45 -22.26
N GLY A 5 -14.93 18.12 -22.91
CA GLY A 5 -16.03 18.77 -22.22
C GLY A 5 -17.26 17.90 -22.01
N GLY A 6 -17.28 16.68 -22.61
CA GLY A 6 -18.39 15.75 -22.49
C GLY A 6 -18.14 14.63 -21.49
N VAL A 7 -18.68 13.44 -21.78
CA VAL A 7 -18.58 12.26 -20.91
C VAL A 7 -17.11 11.88 -20.65
N ALA A 8 -16.25 11.98 -21.65
CA ALA A 8 -14.84 11.69 -21.49
C ALA A 8 -14.16 12.66 -20.51
N GLY A 9 -14.52 13.95 -20.56
CA GLY A 9 -14.02 14.95 -19.63
C GLY A 9 -14.46 14.71 -18.21
N GLU A 10 -15.72 14.34 -18.01
CA GLU A 10 -16.26 14.01 -16.69
C GLU A 10 -15.58 12.78 -16.10
N ARG A 11 -15.36 11.77 -16.93
CA ARG A 11 -14.66 10.55 -16.48
C ARG A 11 -13.23 10.85 -16.08
N LEU A 12 -12.52 11.63 -16.88
CA LEU A 12 -11.14 12.04 -16.56
C LEU A 12 -11.09 12.80 -15.24
N GLN A 13 -12.00 13.75 -15.06
CA GLN A 13 -12.10 14.50 -13.82
C GLN A 13 -12.36 13.59 -12.62
N SER A 14 -13.26 12.63 -12.75
CA SER A 14 -13.55 11.65 -11.70
C SER A 14 -12.30 10.83 -11.31
N PHE A 15 -11.55 10.37 -12.30
CA PHE A 15 -10.31 9.64 -12.03
C PHE A 15 -9.28 10.51 -11.31
N ILE A 16 -9.12 11.75 -11.73
CA ILE A 16 -8.19 12.69 -11.10
C ILE A 16 -8.57 12.95 -9.65
N GLU A 17 -9.84 13.22 -9.38
CA GLU A 17 -10.33 13.47 -8.03
C GLU A 17 -10.15 12.27 -7.11
N ARG A 18 -10.37 11.07 -7.65
CA ARG A 18 -10.17 9.83 -6.89
C ARG A 18 -8.70 9.61 -6.54
N VAL A 19 -7.80 9.86 -7.47
CA VAL A 19 -6.36 9.79 -7.22
C VAL A 19 -5.94 10.83 -6.19
N GLU A 20 -6.38 12.07 -6.35
CA GLU A 20 -6.05 13.15 -5.41
C GLU A 20 -6.51 12.84 -3.98
N ARG A 21 -7.69 12.28 -3.84
CA ARG A 21 -8.20 11.87 -2.52
C ARG A 21 -7.32 10.79 -1.89
N LEU A 22 -6.91 9.79 -2.65
CA LEU A 22 -6.05 8.72 -2.15
C LEU A 22 -4.63 9.20 -1.87
N GLU A 23 -4.12 10.14 -2.66
CA GLU A 23 -2.83 10.77 -2.37
C GLU A 23 -2.87 11.55 -1.06
N GLU A 24 -3.99 12.23 -0.78
CA GLU A 24 -4.18 12.92 0.49
C GLU A 24 -4.26 11.94 1.67
N GLU A 25 -5.00 10.85 1.52
CA GLU A 25 -5.06 9.79 2.54
C GLU A 25 -3.68 9.19 2.79
N LYS A 26 -2.93 8.95 1.75
CA LYS A 26 -1.55 8.44 1.83
C LYS A 26 -0.66 9.39 2.62
N ARG A 27 -0.78 10.69 2.35
CA ARG A 27 -0.02 11.72 3.05
C ARG A 27 -0.36 11.75 4.54
N ALA A 28 -1.65 11.67 4.87
CA ALA A 28 -2.11 11.64 6.25
C ALA A 28 -1.59 10.39 6.98
N LEU A 29 -1.64 9.23 6.34
CA LEU A 29 -1.10 8.00 6.91
C LEU A 29 0.42 8.07 7.12
N ALA A 30 1.15 8.71 6.21
CA ALA A 30 2.59 8.92 6.35
C ALA A 30 2.91 9.78 7.57
N GLU A 31 2.10 10.81 7.83
CA GLU A 31 2.24 11.64 9.04
C GLU A 31 1.98 10.84 10.32
N ASP A 32 0.95 9.99 10.31
CA ASP A 32 0.63 9.12 11.45
C ASP A 32 1.78 8.16 11.75
N ILE A 33 2.36 7.56 10.72
CA ILE A 33 3.52 6.66 10.87
C ILE A 33 4.70 7.42 11.47
N LYS A 34 4.94 8.62 11.00
CA LYS A 34 6.02 9.48 11.51
C LYS A 34 5.83 9.78 12.99
N GLU A 35 4.61 10.04 13.42
CA GLU A 35 4.29 10.29 14.82
C GLU A 35 4.56 9.07 15.70
N ILE A 36 4.23 7.87 15.22
CA ILE A 36 4.50 6.63 15.95
C ILE A 36 6.00 6.43 16.16
N TYR A 37 6.80 6.65 15.13
CA TYR A 37 8.26 6.56 15.27
C TYR A 37 8.83 7.62 16.20
N ALA A 38 8.28 8.83 16.19
CA ALA A 38 8.69 9.89 17.11
C ALA A 38 8.38 9.50 18.57
N GLU A 39 7.22 8.92 18.80
CA GLU A 39 6.82 8.40 20.12
C GLU A 39 7.76 7.28 20.57
N ALA A 40 8.07 6.34 19.72
CA ALA A 40 9.00 5.25 20.00
C ALA A 40 10.39 5.77 20.37
N LYS A 41 10.87 6.77 19.63
CA LYS A 41 12.15 7.42 19.91
C LYS A 41 12.14 8.09 21.27
N ALA A 42 11.04 8.74 21.63
CA ALA A 42 10.90 9.43 22.91
C ALA A 42 11.02 8.47 24.10
N VAL A 43 10.59 7.22 23.96
CA VAL A 43 10.73 6.20 25.00
C VAL A 43 12.03 5.39 24.91
N GLY A 44 12.93 5.73 24.00
CA GLY A 44 14.28 5.17 23.95
C GLY A 44 14.52 4.10 22.90
N PHE A 45 13.56 3.82 22.02
CA PHE A 45 13.77 2.85 20.95
C PHE A 45 14.54 3.46 19.78
N GLU A 46 15.26 2.61 19.04
CA GLU A 46 16.03 3.01 17.89
C GLU A 46 15.19 2.90 16.63
N VAL A 47 14.82 4.06 16.08
CA VAL A 47 13.91 4.14 14.94
C VAL A 47 14.47 3.46 13.69
N LYS A 48 15.76 3.59 13.45
CA LYS A 48 16.42 2.96 12.29
C LYS A 48 16.23 1.44 12.31
N ILE A 49 16.39 0.82 13.46
CA ILE A 49 16.21 -0.62 13.63
C ILE A 49 14.74 -1.00 13.49
N MET A 50 13.85 -0.21 14.05
CA MET A 50 12.40 -0.43 13.92
C MET A 50 11.97 -0.41 12.45
N ARG A 51 12.45 0.55 11.67
CA ARG A 51 12.16 0.64 10.24
C ARG A 51 12.64 -0.60 9.50
N LYS A 52 13.80 -1.11 9.87
CA LYS A 52 14.34 -2.33 9.29
C LYS A 52 13.47 -3.55 9.59
N ILE A 53 13.03 -3.66 10.83
CA ILE A 53 12.12 -4.75 11.25
C ILE A 53 10.82 -4.70 10.45
N VAL A 54 10.21 -3.52 10.33
CA VAL A 54 8.98 -3.33 9.56
C VAL A 54 9.18 -3.76 8.11
N SER A 55 10.28 -3.35 7.49
CA SER A 55 10.61 -3.72 6.11
C SER A 55 10.78 -5.23 5.95
N LEU A 56 11.49 -5.88 6.87
CA LEU A 56 11.70 -7.33 6.84
C LEU A 56 10.40 -8.10 7.01
N ARG A 57 9.52 -7.66 7.91
CA ARG A 57 8.23 -8.30 8.12
C ARG A 57 7.32 -8.17 6.90
N ARG A 58 7.34 -7.02 6.23
CA ARG A 58 6.58 -6.84 4.99
C ARG A 58 7.07 -7.79 3.90
N LYS A 59 8.37 -7.93 3.71
CA LYS A 59 8.96 -8.85 2.73
C LYS A 59 8.61 -10.30 3.03
N SER A 60 8.65 -10.69 4.29
CA SER A 60 8.27 -12.04 4.73
C SER A 60 6.79 -12.32 4.44
N ASP A 61 5.90 -11.35 4.68
CA ASP A 61 4.47 -11.50 4.40
C ASP A 61 4.20 -11.62 2.90
N GLU A 62 4.89 -10.83 2.07
CA GLU A 62 4.79 -10.90 0.62
C GLU A 62 5.24 -12.26 0.08
N ALA A 63 6.37 -12.76 0.56
CA ALA A 63 6.89 -14.07 0.17
C ALA A 63 5.91 -15.20 0.54
N ARG A 64 5.32 -15.14 1.72
CA ARG A 64 4.33 -16.12 2.16
C ARG A 64 3.06 -16.08 1.32
N ARG A 65 2.58 -14.90 0.95
CA ARG A 65 1.42 -14.76 0.06
C ARG A 65 1.68 -15.36 -1.30
N GLU A 66 2.85 -15.12 -1.88
CA GLU A 66 3.25 -15.71 -3.15
C GLU A 66 3.29 -17.23 -3.07
N GLU A 67 3.83 -17.78 -2.00
CA GLU A 67 3.86 -19.22 -1.77
C GLU A 67 2.45 -19.79 -1.64
N ASP A 68 1.58 -19.14 -0.88
CA ASP A 68 0.19 -19.55 -0.72
C ASP A 68 -0.57 -19.53 -2.04
N GLU A 69 -0.35 -18.51 -2.87
CA GLU A 69 -0.96 -18.41 -4.19
C GLU A 69 -0.48 -19.52 -5.12
N LEU A 70 0.79 -19.87 -5.08
CA LEU A 70 1.34 -20.97 -5.85
C LEU A 70 0.78 -22.32 -5.40
N LEU A 71 0.67 -22.52 -4.09
CA LEU A 71 0.07 -23.72 -3.53
C LEU A 71 -1.38 -23.89 -3.99
N ASP A 72 -2.16 -22.81 -3.92
CA ASP A 72 -3.55 -22.82 -4.36
C ASP A 72 -3.65 -23.14 -5.85
N LEU A 73 -2.79 -22.57 -6.67
CA LEU A 73 -2.75 -22.85 -8.10
C LEU A 73 -2.45 -24.33 -8.36
N TYR A 74 -1.44 -24.88 -7.73
CA TYR A 74 -1.04 -26.26 -7.93
C TYR A 74 -2.11 -27.24 -7.44
N LEU A 75 -2.72 -26.95 -6.31
CA LEU A 75 -3.83 -27.75 -5.80
C LEU A 75 -5.02 -27.73 -6.74
N SER A 76 -5.29 -26.60 -7.36
CA SER A 76 -6.34 -26.46 -8.37
C SER A 76 -6.05 -27.29 -9.62
N LEU A 77 -4.79 -27.36 -10.06
CA LEU A 77 -4.37 -28.11 -11.24
C LEU A 77 -4.46 -29.62 -11.02
N ILE A 78 -4.22 -30.10 -9.82
CA ILE A 78 -4.28 -31.54 -9.50
C ILE A 78 -5.60 -31.94 -8.87
N HIS A 79 -6.56 -31.05 -8.84
CA HIS A 79 -7.89 -31.33 -8.32
C HIS A 79 -8.59 -32.38 -9.20
N ILE A 80 -9.08 -33.39 -8.58
CA ILE A 80 -9.78 -34.50 -9.24
C ILE A 80 -11.27 -34.45 -8.88
#